data_a696bcf7203a0189a595b73a531d1a63
#
_entry.id   a696bcf7203a0189a595b73a531d1a63
#
_cell.length_a   1.000
_cell.length_b   1.000
_cell.length_c   1.000
_cell.angle_alpha   90.00
_cell.angle_beta   90.00
_cell.angle_gamma   90.00
#
_symmetry.space_group_name_H-M   'P 1'
#
loop_
_entity.id
_entity.type
_entity.pdbx_description
1 polymer ?
#
loop_
_entity_poly.entity_id
_entity_poly.type
_entity_poly.pdbx_seq_one_letter_code
_entity_poly.pdbx_strand_id
1 'polypeptide(L)'
;MGQKFRFKYQLKKFGGINVKIAIVAAMAEELAPFREGYPSSKLIWSKGKTKIEEVTNQLFLVESGIGKANAAATGAWLCERIQPDLIINTGSTGSFRSDFSLGDVIYSNQFLYSDVDATGFNYDFGQVPQMPSCYPVAKELLETIDKVLKAAKIPAHQGMIVTSDSFMSDEASIATIRQRFPEIVASDMESCALAQIAYFYEIPVLNLRGISDHVGDDAALTFDNTIDLAATQAFKAVKALIDYYQIA
;
A
#
# COMPACT_ATOMS: atom_id res chain seq x y z
N MET A 1 16.03 -2.64 -25.93
CA MET A 1 14.71 -2.45 -26.59
C MET A 1 13.67 -2.39 -25.49
N GLY A 2 13.27 -1.18 -25.08
CA GLY A 2 12.30 -0.99 -24.00
C GLY A 2 10.90 -1.44 -24.43
N GLN A 3 10.47 -2.56 -23.92
CA GLN A 3 9.04 -2.92 -24.01
C GLN A 3 8.25 -1.86 -23.23
N LYS A 4 7.50 -1.01 -23.94
CA LYS A 4 6.54 -0.09 -23.32
C LYS A 4 5.41 -0.97 -22.78
N PHE A 5 5.49 -1.33 -21.49
CA PHE A 5 4.39 -1.96 -20.79
C PHE A 5 3.22 -0.97 -20.77
N ARG A 6 2.15 -1.30 -21.48
CA ARG A 6 0.89 -0.54 -21.41
C ARG A 6 0.08 -1.10 -20.24
N PHE A 7 0.03 -0.37 -19.15
CA PHE A 7 -0.92 -0.62 -18.08
C PHE A 7 -2.33 -0.37 -18.62
N LYS A 8 -3.05 -1.43 -18.96
CA LYS A 8 -4.46 -1.37 -19.33
C LYS A 8 -5.30 -1.72 -18.10
N TYR A 9 -5.26 -0.88 -17.07
CA TYR A 9 -6.32 -0.96 -16.08
C TYR A 9 -7.60 -0.51 -16.75
N GLN A 10 -8.47 -1.43 -17.12
CA GLN A 10 -9.85 -1.08 -17.37
C GLN A 10 -10.45 -0.82 -16.00
N LEU A 11 -10.45 0.44 -15.58
CA LEU A 11 -11.33 0.89 -14.51
C LEU A 11 -12.76 0.58 -14.99
N LYS A 12 -13.24 -0.61 -14.66
CA LYS A 12 -14.68 -0.87 -14.69
C LYS A 12 -15.28 0.29 -13.93
N LYS A 13 -16.19 1.02 -14.54
CA LYS A 13 -16.74 2.26 -14.00
C LYS A 13 -17.05 2.08 -12.52
N PHE A 14 -16.24 2.66 -11.64
CA PHE A 14 -16.54 2.75 -10.22
C PHE A 14 -17.84 3.56 -10.11
N GLY A 15 -18.94 2.91 -9.81
CA GLY A 15 -20.33 3.42 -9.88
C GLY A 15 -21.32 2.33 -10.28
N GLY A 16 -20.86 1.09 -10.51
CA GLY A 16 -21.69 -0.09 -10.74
C GLY A 16 -21.88 -0.92 -9.47
N ILE A 17 -23.02 -1.56 -9.38
CA ILE A 17 -23.62 -2.21 -8.20
C ILE A 17 -22.82 -3.42 -7.63
N ASN A 18 -21.59 -3.73 -8.06
CA ASN A 18 -20.83 -4.91 -7.63
C ASN A 18 -19.30 -4.74 -7.64
N VAL A 19 -18.76 -3.63 -7.16
CA VAL A 19 -17.29 -3.47 -7.03
C VAL A 19 -16.81 -4.17 -5.75
N LYS A 20 -15.85 -5.08 -5.87
CA LYS A 20 -15.20 -5.73 -4.73
C LYS A 20 -13.91 -5.01 -4.37
N ILE A 21 -13.78 -4.59 -3.12
CA ILE A 21 -12.56 -3.97 -2.59
C ILE A 21 -11.95 -4.88 -1.53
N ALA A 22 -10.64 -5.10 -1.62
CA ALA A 22 -9.85 -5.74 -0.58
C ALA A 22 -8.91 -4.72 0.07
N ILE A 23 -9.04 -4.54 1.37
CA ILE A 23 -8.15 -3.75 2.21
C ILE A 23 -7.09 -4.68 2.76
N VAL A 24 -5.82 -4.44 2.44
CA VAL A 24 -4.70 -5.27 2.84
C VAL A 24 -3.77 -4.50 3.76
N ALA A 25 -3.55 -5.01 4.97
CA ALA A 25 -2.54 -4.51 5.91
C ALA A 25 -1.63 -5.65 6.36
N ALA A 26 -0.43 -5.34 6.83
CA ALA A 26 0.56 -6.34 7.21
C ALA A 26 0.27 -6.96 8.58
N MET A 27 -0.27 -6.19 9.51
CA MET A 27 -0.37 -6.54 10.92
C MET A 27 -1.80 -6.40 11.46
N ALA A 28 -2.05 -7.10 12.57
CA ALA A 28 -3.33 -7.05 13.26
C ALA A 28 -3.63 -5.66 13.83
N GLU A 29 -2.61 -4.96 14.31
CA GLU A 29 -2.65 -3.60 14.85
C GLU A 29 -3.12 -2.60 13.79
N GLU A 30 -2.62 -2.74 12.57
CA GLU A 30 -3.01 -1.89 11.44
C GLU A 30 -4.46 -2.13 11.00
N LEU A 31 -4.98 -3.34 11.19
CA LEU A 31 -6.37 -3.68 10.91
C LEU A 31 -7.32 -3.44 12.08
N ALA A 32 -6.82 -3.18 13.29
CA ALA A 32 -7.67 -2.99 14.47
C ALA A 32 -8.73 -1.89 14.27
N PRO A 33 -8.42 -0.68 13.77
CA PRO A 33 -9.44 0.36 13.53
C PRO A 33 -10.50 -0.07 12.48
N PHE A 34 -10.12 -0.89 11.51
CA PHE A 34 -11.06 -1.42 10.52
C PHE A 34 -12.00 -2.45 11.15
N ARG A 35 -11.48 -3.36 11.99
CA ARG A 35 -12.28 -4.34 12.71
C ARG A 35 -13.26 -3.68 13.69
N GLU A 36 -12.84 -2.60 14.35
CA GLU A 36 -13.72 -1.78 15.19
C GLU A 36 -14.80 -1.08 14.38
N GLY A 37 -14.44 -0.54 13.21
CA GLY A 37 -15.39 0.12 12.29
C GLY A 37 -16.37 -0.86 11.62
N TYR A 38 -15.98 -2.14 11.50
CA TYR A 38 -16.76 -3.21 10.88
C TYR A 38 -16.86 -4.45 11.78
N PRO A 39 -17.54 -4.36 12.95
CA PRO A 39 -17.52 -5.43 13.96
C PRO A 39 -18.23 -6.72 13.53
N SER A 40 -18.95 -6.71 12.42
CA SER A 40 -19.61 -7.88 11.84
C SER A 40 -18.73 -8.68 10.88
N SER A 41 -17.46 -8.28 10.66
CA SER A 41 -16.51 -8.99 9.81
C SER A 41 -16.33 -10.43 10.26
N LYS A 42 -16.22 -11.35 9.30
CA LYS A 42 -16.08 -12.80 9.57
C LYS A 42 -14.87 -13.34 8.86
N LEU A 43 -14.02 -14.06 9.60
CA LEU A 43 -12.92 -14.82 9.00
C LEU A 43 -13.49 -15.90 8.07
N ILE A 44 -13.17 -15.79 6.78
CA ILE A 44 -13.62 -16.75 5.75
C ILE A 44 -12.48 -17.64 5.25
N TRP A 45 -11.21 -17.23 5.45
CA TRP A 45 -10.07 -18.01 5.02
C TRP A 45 -8.78 -17.60 5.77
N SER A 46 -7.91 -18.59 6.04
CA SER A 46 -6.60 -18.37 6.65
C SER A 46 -5.59 -19.40 6.15
N LYS A 47 -4.37 -18.94 5.85
CA LYS A 47 -3.21 -19.79 5.54
C LYS A 47 -1.90 -19.03 5.75
N GLY A 48 -0.97 -19.64 6.48
CA GLY A 48 0.27 -18.98 6.86
C GLY A 48 0.00 -17.74 7.71
N LYS A 49 0.47 -16.59 7.27
CA LYS A 49 0.20 -15.30 7.90
C LYS A 49 -1.08 -14.63 7.36
N THR A 50 -1.58 -15.08 6.24
CA THR A 50 -2.74 -14.48 5.59
C THR A 50 -4.03 -14.86 6.28
N LYS A 51 -4.85 -13.85 6.59
CA LYS A 51 -6.23 -13.99 7.04
C LYS A 51 -7.12 -13.12 6.16
N ILE A 52 -8.24 -13.66 5.66
CA ILE A 52 -9.24 -12.93 4.88
C ILE A 52 -10.54 -12.91 5.68
N GLU A 53 -11.01 -11.72 5.98
CA GLU A 53 -12.29 -11.47 6.65
C GLU A 53 -13.26 -10.80 5.66
N GLU A 54 -14.48 -11.30 5.60
CA GLU A 54 -15.56 -10.70 4.84
C GLU A 54 -16.36 -9.75 5.73
N VAL A 55 -16.40 -8.46 5.35
CA VAL A 55 -17.27 -7.44 5.94
C VAL A 55 -18.64 -7.49 5.26
N THR A 56 -18.63 -7.41 3.94
CA THR A 56 -19.77 -7.61 3.04
C THR A 56 -19.32 -8.41 1.82
N ASN A 57 -20.23 -8.78 0.94
CA ASN A 57 -19.87 -9.45 -0.33
C ASN A 57 -19.01 -8.57 -1.26
N GLN A 58 -18.79 -7.30 -0.91
CA GLN A 58 -18.03 -6.31 -1.67
C GLN A 58 -16.81 -5.77 -0.93
N LEU A 59 -16.69 -5.97 0.38
CA LEU A 59 -15.59 -5.44 1.20
C LEU A 59 -14.94 -6.56 2.02
N PHE A 60 -13.62 -6.65 1.89
CA PHE A 60 -12.79 -7.65 2.56
C PHE A 60 -11.64 -6.99 3.32
N LEU A 61 -11.38 -7.43 4.54
CA LEU A 61 -10.18 -7.09 5.31
C LEU A 61 -9.18 -8.23 5.21
N VAL A 62 -7.92 -7.92 4.96
CA VAL A 62 -6.90 -8.91 4.70
C VAL A 62 -5.64 -8.60 5.49
N GLU A 63 -5.26 -9.49 6.40
CA GLU A 63 -3.97 -9.47 7.10
C GLU A 63 -2.97 -10.28 6.28
N SER A 64 -1.85 -9.67 5.87
CA SER A 64 -0.88 -10.34 5.00
C SER A 64 0.31 -10.94 5.73
N GLY A 65 0.68 -10.40 6.88
CA GLY A 65 2.02 -10.54 7.46
C GLY A 65 3.00 -9.57 6.80
N ILE A 66 4.07 -9.26 7.54
CA ILE A 66 5.10 -8.28 7.15
C ILE A 66 6.00 -8.86 6.05
N GLY A 67 6.41 -8.01 5.11
CA GLY A 67 7.44 -8.27 4.13
C GLY A 67 6.94 -8.77 2.77
N LYS A 68 7.81 -8.65 1.79
CA LYS A 68 7.50 -8.88 0.36
C LYS A 68 6.95 -10.26 0.06
N ALA A 69 7.53 -11.32 0.65
CA ALA A 69 7.10 -12.69 0.40
C ALA A 69 5.69 -12.97 0.95
N ASN A 70 5.37 -12.48 2.15
CA ASN A 70 4.04 -12.60 2.74
C ASN A 70 3.01 -11.81 1.92
N ALA A 71 3.33 -10.56 1.56
CA ALA A 71 2.48 -9.71 0.75
C ALA A 71 2.20 -10.32 -0.64
N ALA A 72 3.23 -10.87 -1.31
CA ALA A 72 3.09 -11.51 -2.60
C ALA A 72 2.21 -12.77 -2.53
N ALA A 73 2.44 -13.64 -1.54
CA ALA A 73 1.61 -14.84 -1.33
C ALA A 73 0.15 -14.47 -1.06
N THR A 74 -0.07 -13.47 -0.21
CA THR A 74 -1.41 -12.95 0.09
C THR A 74 -2.07 -12.38 -1.16
N GLY A 75 -1.35 -11.57 -1.94
CA GLY A 75 -1.84 -11.00 -3.18
C GLY A 75 -2.31 -12.06 -4.18
N ALA A 76 -1.52 -13.13 -4.37
CA ALA A 76 -1.89 -14.24 -5.25
C ALA A 76 -3.17 -14.95 -4.77
N TRP A 77 -3.24 -15.31 -3.47
CA TRP A 77 -4.45 -15.96 -2.92
C TRP A 77 -5.68 -15.06 -2.98
N LEU A 78 -5.50 -13.76 -2.72
CA LEU A 78 -6.57 -12.78 -2.80
C LEU A 78 -7.12 -12.65 -4.23
N CYS A 79 -6.24 -12.52 -5.22
CA CYS A 79 -6.62 -12.43 -6.63
C CYS A 79 -7.34 -13.69 -7.12
N GLU A 80 -6.87 -14.88 -6.73
CA GLU A 80 -7.48 -16.16 -7.13
C GLU A 80 -8.83 -16.45 -6.43
N ARG A 81 -8.95 -16.10 -5.14
CA ARG A 81 -10.12 -16.49 -4.34
C ARG A 81 -11.22 -15.46 -4.32
N ILE A 82 -10.86 -14.20 -4.16
CA ILE A 82 -11.80 -13.08 -3.99
C ILE A 82 -12.04 -12.38 -5.32
N GLN A 83 -11.01 -12.29 -6.16
CA GLN A 83 -11.05 -11.55 -7.43
C GLN A 83 -11.52 -10.10 -7.22
N PRO A 84 -10.79 -9.30 -6.40
CA PRO A 84 -11.17 -7.93 -6.14
C PRO A 84 -11.05 -7.08 -7.39
N ASP A 85 -11.88 -6.06 -7.52
CA ASP A 85 -11.78 -5.05 -8.57
C ASP A 85 -10.76 -3.96 -8.21
N LEU A 86 -10.43 -3.83 -6.91
CA LEU A 86 -9.45 -2.89 -6.35
C LEU A 86 -8.80 -3.48 -5.09
N ILE A 87 -7.50 -3.37 -4.98
CA ILE A 87 -6.75 -3.63 -3.74
C ILE A 87 -6.34 -2.28 -3.15
N ILE A 88 -6.63 -2.06 -1.88
CA ILE A 88 -6.12 -0.93 -1.10
C ILE A 88 -5.15 -1.49 -0.08
N ASN A 89 -3.84 -1.29 -0.30
CA ASN A 89 -2.84 -1.54 0.72
C ASN A 89 -2.84 -0.37 1.71
N THR A 90 -2.77 -0.67 2.99
CA THR A 90 -2.86 0.34 4.06
C THR A 90 -1.98 -0.06 5.24
N GLY A 91 -1.92 0.77 6.26
CA GLY A 91 -1.13 0.56 7.48
C GLY A 91 -0.21 1.73 7.78
N SER A 92 0.94 1.44 8.35
CA SER A 92 1.98 2.40 8.74
C SER A 92 3.05 2.57 7.66
N THR A 93 3.81 3.68 7.72
CA THR A 93 4.95 3.95 6.82
C THR A 93 5.98 4.84 7.50
N GLY A 94 7.27 4.57 7.26
CA GLY A 94 8.37 5.45 7.64
C GLY A 94 8.54 6.59 6.64
N SER A 95 8.52 7.83 7.13
CA SER A 95 8.66 9.03 6.30
C SER A 95 10.12 9.39 6.05
N PHE A 96 10.48 9.67 4.79
CA PHE A 96 11.76 10.28 4.40
C PHE A 96 11.73 11.82 4.48
N ARG A 97 10.59 12.41 4.82
CA ARG A 97 10.35 13.86 4.87
C ARG A 97 10.16 14.31 6.31
N SER A 98 11.07 15.17 6.78
CA SER A 98 11.00 15.75 8.13
C SER A 98 9.95 16.85 8.29
N ASP A 99 9.42 17.37 7.18
CA ASP A 99 8.36 18.37 7.14
C ASP A 99 6.94 17.76 7.15
N PHE A 100 6.80 16.43 7.12
CA PHE A 100 5.53 15.74 7.31
C PHE A 100 5.37 15.36 8.78
N SER A 101 4.13 15.40 9.28
CA SER A 101 3.84 15.09 10.69
C SER A 101 3.51 13.62 10.89
N LEU A 102 3.83 13.08 12.08
CA LEU A 102 3.34 11.76 12.50
C LEU A 102 1.80 11.76 12.44
N GLY A 103 1.24 10.70 11.85
CA GLY A 103 -0.19 10.57 11.60
C GLY A 103 -0.68 11.23 10.30
N ASP A 104 0.11 12.04 9.59
CA ASP A 104 -0.25 12.44 8.22
C ASP A 104 -0.37 11.20 7.34
N VAL A 105 -1.24 11.26 6.33
CA VAL A 105 -1.42 10.16 5.39
C VAL A 105 -0.53 10.36 4.17
N ILE A 106 0.17 9.31 3.75
CA ILE A 106 0.86 9.29 2.45
C ILE A 106 0.11 8.35 1.51
N TYR A 107 -0.12 8.78 0.26
CA TYR A 107 -0.63 7.91 -0.78
C TYR A 107 0.32 7.85 -1.99
N SER A 108 0.57 6.62 -2.45
CA SER A 108 1.56 6.37 -3.49
C SER A 108 1.05 6.73 -4.88
N ASN A 109 1.89 7.37 -5.69
CA ASN A 109 1.64 7.57 -7.12
C ASN A 109 2.21 6.43 -7.98
N GLN A 110 3.13 5.63 -7.43
CA GLN A 110 3.74 4.48 -8.08
C GLN A 110 4.38 3.55 -7.03
N PHE A 111 4.57 2.30 -7.41
CA PHE A 111 5.22 1.30 -6.57
C PHE A 111 6.52 0.86 -7.20
N LEU A 112 7.58 0.74 -6.42
CA LEU A 112 8.88 0.21 -6.83
C LEU A 112 9.64 -0.37 -5.64
N TYR A 113 10.60 -1.26 -5.91
CA TYR A 113 11.48 -1.79 -4.87
C TYR A 113 12.69 -0.88 -4.65
N SER A 114 13.20 -0.86 -3.43
CA SER A 114 14.44 -0.18 -3.09
C SER A 114 15.60 -1.11 -2.72
N ASP A 115 15.38 -2.42 -2.81
CA ASP A 115 16.36 -3.45 -2.45
C ASP A 115 16.63 -4.46 -3.59
N VAL A 116 16.11 -4.21 -4.79
CA VAL A 116 16.39 -5.02 -5.98
C VAL A 116 17.50 -4.36 -6.80
N ASP A 117 18.58 -5.07 -7.04
CA ASP A 117 19.68 -4.62 -7.90
C ASP A 117 20.00 -5.65 -8.98
N ALA A 118 19.60 -5.35 -10.20
CA ALA A 118 19.97 -6.08 -11.40
C ALA A 118 20.65 -5.17 -12.45
N THR A 119 21.26 -4.06 -11.98
CA THR A 119 21.91 -3.05 -12.84
C THR A 119 23.07 -3.64 -13.66
N GLY A 120 23.72 -4.69 -13.16
CA GLY A 120 24.74 -5.44 -13.93
C GLY A 120 24.19 -6.09 -15.21
N PHE A 121 22.88 -6.20 -15.37
CA PHE A 121 22.20 -6.68 -16.58
C PHE A 121 21.44 -5.57 -17.31
N ASN A 122 21.78 -4.31 -17.07
CA ASN A 122 21.15 -3.11 -17.64
C ASN A 122 19.65 -2.94 -17.29
N TYR A 123 19.22 -3.41 -16.13
CA TYR A 123 17.94 -3.05 -15.53
C TYR A 123 18.07 -1.78 -14.68
N ASP A 124 16.99 -1.06 -14.49
CA ASP A 124 16.95 0.03 -13.54
C ASP A 124 17.10 -0.50 -12.10
N PHE A 125 17.69 0.30 -11.20
CA PHE A 125 17.70 -0.05 -9.79
C PHE A 125 16.26 -0.10 -9.25
N GLY A 126 15.92 -1.15 -8.48
CA GLY A 126 14.55 -1.43 -8.06
C GLY A 126 13.76 -2.30 -9.04
N GLN A 127 14.27 -2.54 -10.24
CA GLN A 127 13.58 -3.36 -11.24
C GLN A 127 13.91 -4.85 -11.09
N VAL A 128 12.86 -5.65 -10.90
CA VAL A 128 12.99 -7.12 -11.04
C VAL A 128 13.19 -7.46 -12.52
N PRO A 129 14.17 -8.33 -12.89
CA PRO A 129 14.39 -8.69 -14.27
C PRO A 129 13.11 -9.16 -14.99
N GLN A 130 12.92 -8.66 -16.22
CA GLN A 130 11.76 -8.92 -17.08
C GLN A 130 10.42 -8.36 -16.56
N MET A 131 10.45 -7.58 -15.47
CA MET A 131 9.27 -6.89 -14.95
C MET A 131 9.35 -5.39 -15.26
N PRO A 132 8.23 -4.65 -15.14
CA PRO A 132 8.27 -3.17 -15.17
C PRO A 132 9.23 -2.60 -14.13
N SER A 133 9.84 -1.45 -14.40
CA SER A 133 10.69 -0.76 -13.43
C SER A 133 9.89 -0.12 -12.29
N CYS A 134 8.61 0.17 -12.52
CA CYS A 134 7.66 0.61 -11.50
C CYS A 134 6.23 0.22 -11.90
N TYR A 135 5.31 0.29 -10.94
CA TYR A 135 3.89 0.03 -11.14
C TYR A 135 3.12 1.33 -10.83
N PRO A 136 2.73 2.13 -11.84
CA PRO A 136 2.06 3.42 -11.62
C PRO A 136 0.60 3.22 -11.19
N VAL A 137 0.14 4.13 -10.33
CA VAL A 137 -1.28 4.26 -10.01
C VAL A 137 -1.99 5.05 -11.12
N ALA A 138 -3.19 4.62 -11.50
CA ALA A 138 -3.95 5.31 -12.54
C ALA A 138 -4.28 6.76 -12.09
N LYS A 139 -4.12 7.71 -13.03
CA LYS A 139 -4.29 9.14 -12.75
C LYS A 139 -5.67 9.46 -12.17
N GLU A 140 -6.70 8.84 -12.71
CA GLU A 140 -8.10 9.02 -12.29
C GLU A 140 -8.33 8.58 -10.84
N LEU A 141 -7.61 7.54 -10.38
CA LEU A 141 -7.65 7.10 -8.98
C LEU A 141 -6.94 8.13 -8.09
N LEU A 142 -5.78 8.65 -8.49
CA LEU A 142 -5.06 9.68 -7.74
C LEU A 142 -5.89 10.96 -7.58
N GLU A 143 -6.54 11.42 -8.66
CA GLU A 143 -7.45 12.58 -8.64
C GLU A 143 -8.64 12.34 -7.70
N THR A 144 -9.17 11.12 -7.67
CA THR A 144 -10.25 10.74 -6.75
C THR A 144 -9.79 10.75 -5.29
N ILE A 145 -8.62 10.16 -4.99
CA ILE A 145 -8.04 10.17 -3.64
C ILE A 145 -7.86 11.61 -3.16
N ASP A 146 -7.19 12.45 -3.97
CA ASP A 146 -6.93 13.85 -3.62
C ASP A 146 -8.23 14.60 -3.30
N LYS A 147 -9.25 14.47 -4.15
CA LYS A 147 -10.58 15.07 -3.94
C LYS A 147 -11.22 14.59 -2.64
N VAL A 148 -11.21 13.29 -2.39
CA VAL A 148 -11.88 12.68 -1.23
C VAL A 148 -11.19 13.08 0.07
N LEU A 149 -9.85 12.99 0.13
CA LEU A 149 -9.10 13.33 1.33
C LEU A 149 -9.19 14.83 1.67
N LYS A 150 -9.15 15.71 0.66
CA LYS A 150 -9.39 17.15 0.85
C LYS A 150 -10.81 17.44 1.38
N ALA A 151 -11.83 16.79 0.83
CA ALA A 151 -13.20 16.96 1.30
C ALA A 151 -13.40 16.47 2.75
N ALA A 152 -12.72 15.40 3.12
CA ALA A 152 -12.70 14.84 4.48
C ALA A 152 -11.78 15.61 5.44
N LYS A 153 -11.02 16.62 4.96
CA LYS A 153 -10.03 17.41 5.73
C LYS A 153 -8.96 16.52 6.39
N ILE A 154 -8.54 15.46 5.69
CA ILE A 154 -7.47 14.57 6.15
C ILE A 154 -6.14 15.12 5.61
N PRO A 155 -5.15 15.45 6.47
CA PRO A 155 -3.82 15.81 6.03
C PRO A 155 -3.19 14.66 5.24
N ALA A 156 -2.85 14.91 3.97
CA ALA A 156 -2.35 13.85 3.11
C ALA A 156 -1.37 14.37 2.05
N HIS A 157 -0.37 13.55 1.75
CA HIS A 157 0.71 13.85 0.81
C HIS A 157 0.81 12.77 -0.26
N GLN A 158 0.87 13.20 -1.52
CA GLN A 158 1.13 12.29 -2.62
C GLN A 158 2.64 12.17 -2.86
N GLY A 159 3.15 10.94 -3.07
CA GLY A 159 4.55 10.78 -3.42
C GLY A 159 4.98 9.35 -3.70
N MET A 160 6.29 9.20 -3.92
CA MET A 160 6.91 7.91 -4.16
C MET A 160 7.10 7.17 -2.83
N ILE A 161 6.48 5.99 -2.72
CA ILE A 161 6.75 5.04 -1.65
C ILE A 161 7.57 3.90 -2.25
N VAL A 162 8.69 3.54 -1.60
CA VAL A 162 9.52 2.42 -1.99
C VAL A 162 9.35 1.24 -1.03
N THR A 163 9.50 0.02 -1.54
CA THR A 163 9.32 -1.21 -0.76
C THR A 163 10.64 -1.97 -0.64
N SER A 164 10.96 -2.42 0.57
CA SER A 164 12.06 -3.37 0.84
C SER A 164 11.74 -4.30 2.00
N ASP A 165 12.49 -5.41 2.13
CA ASP A 165 12.42 -6.26 3.35
C ASP A 165 13.31 -5.74 4.49
N SER A 166 13.67 -4.44 4.46
CA SER A 166 14.47 -3.79 5.50
C SER A 166 13.69 -2.68 6.16
N PHE A 167 13.68 -2.64 7.48
CA PHE A 167 13.22 -1.49 8.24
C PHE A 167 14.26 -0.36 8.15
N MET A 168 13.81 0.88 7.90
CA MET A 168 14.68 2.02 7.58
C MET A 168 15.21 2.70 8.84
N SER A 169 16.15 2.03 9.55
CA SER A 169 16.84 2.56 10.74
C SER A 169 18.33 2.84 10.52
N ASP A 170 18.97 2.23 9.51
CA ASP A 170 20.40 2.39 9.22
C ASP A 170 20.65 3.61 8.33
N GLU A 171 21.39 4.59 8.84
CA GLU A 171 21.69 5.85 8.15
C GLU A 171 22.41 5.67 6.80
N ALA A 172 23.32 4.69 6.68
CA ALA A 172 24.04 4.44 5.43
C ALA A 172 23.11 3.91 4.34
N SER A 173 22.19 3.01 4.72
CA SER A 173 21.16 2.48 3.83
C SER A 173 20.19 3.59 3.41
N ILE A 174 19.74 4.43 4.34
CA ILE A 174 18.87 5.58 4.08
C ILE A 174 19.51 6.56 3.11
N ALA A 175 20.80 6.91 3.32
CA ALA A 175 21.53 7.80 2.44
C ALA A 175 21.65 7.23 1.01
N THR A 176 21.90 5.92 0.89
CA THR A 176 21.95 5.22 -0.39
C THR A 176 20.59 5.29 -1.11
N ILE A 177 19.49 5.04 -0.40
CA ILE A 177 18.14 5.09 -0.96
C ILE A 177 17.78 6.52 -1.39
N ARG A 178 18.08 7.54 -0.57
CA ARG A 178 17.89 8.96 -0.94
C ARG A 178 18.65 9.34 -2.22
N GLN A 179 19.86 8.83 -2.39
CA GLN A 179 20.65 9.06 -3.61
C GLN A 179 20.04 8.39 -4.83
N ARG A 180 19.51 7.17 -4.68
CA ARG A 180 18.89 6.39 -5.77
C ARG A 180 17.52 6.92 -6.15
N PHE A 181 16.77 7.41 -5.17
CA PHE A 181 15.40 7.89 -5.30
C PHE A 181 15.24 9.30 -4.70
N PRO A 182 15.71 10.37 -5.38
CA PRO A 182 15.69 11.73 -4.83
C PRO A 182 14.27 12.25 -4.49
N GLU A 183 13.24 11.71 -5.13
CA GLU A 183 11.82 12.08 -4.92
C GLU A 183 11.09 11.21 -3.90
N ILE A 184 11.82 10.34 -3.19
CA ILE A 184 11.21 9.46 -2.20
C ILE A 184 10.56 10.27 -1.07
N VAL A 185 9.36 9.85 -0.67
CA VAL A 185 8.66 10.43 0.49
C VAL A 185 8.52 9.45 1.64
N ALA A 186 8.41 8.15 1.36
CA ALA A 186 8.22 7.12 2.39
C ALA A 186 8.70 5.73 1.94
N SER A 187 8.75 4.80 2.91
CA SER A 187 9.05 3.39 2.67
C SER A 187 8.09 2.48 3.42
N ASP A 188 7.83 1.32 2.81
CA ASP A 188 7.09 0.22 3.41
C ASP A 188 7.75 -1.14 3.09
N MET A 189 7.13 -2.23 3.52
CA MET A 189 7.67 -3.57 3.31
C MET A 189 6.77 -4.46 2.42
N GLU A 190 5.66 -3.97 1.87
CA GLU A 190 4.64 -4.79 1.19
C GLU A 190 4.16 -4.27 -0.15
N SER A 191 4.02 -2.94 -0.30
CA SER A 191 3.14 -2.37 -1.33
C SER A 191 3.56 -2.72 -2.75
N CYS A 192 4.85 -2.69 -3.07
CA CYS A 192 5.33 -3.04 -4.40
C CYS A 192 5.15 -4.55 -4.69
N ALA A 193 5.27 -5.42 -3.68
CA ALA A 193 5.05 -6.85 -3.87
C ALA A 193 3.58 -7.16 -4.19
N LEU A 194 2.64 -6.49 -3.50
CA LEU A 194 1.22 -6.56 -3.84
C LEU A 194 0.94 -6.03 -5.25
N ALA A 195 1.53 -4.88 -5.60
CA ALA A 195 1.37 -4.26 -6.91
C ALA A 195 1.93 -5.15 -8.05
N GLN A 196 3.07 -5.81 -7.82
CA GLN A 196 3.64 -6.75 -8.78
C GLN A 196 2.74 -7.96 -9.01
N ILE A 197 2.16 -8.53 -7.97
CA ILE A 197 1.22 -9.65 -8.12
C ILE A 197 -0.07 -9.19 -8.79
N ALA A 198 -0.66 -8.10 -8.33
CA ALA A 198 -1.89 -7.55 -8.90
C ALA A 198 -1.73 -7.18 -10.40
N TYR A 199 -0.51 -6.79 -10.82
CA TYR A 199 -0.18 -6.57 -12.23
C TYR A 199 -0.43 -7.80 -13.10
N PHE A 200 -0.14 -9.03 -12.62
CA PHE A 200 -0.42 -10.26 -13.36
C PHE A 200 -1.91 -10.51 -13.58
N TYR A 201 -2.74 -9.97 -12.69
CA TYR A 201 -4.20 -10.12 -12.72
C TYR A 201 -4.91 -8.88 -13.27
N GLU A 202 -4.16 -7.85 -13.71
CA GLU A 202 -4.69 -6.58 -14.19
C GLU A 202 -5.61 -5.87 -13.17
N ILE A 203 -5.34 -6.07 -11.86
CA ILE A 203 -6.07 -5.45 -10.75
C ILE A 203 -5.34 -4.18 -10.30
N PRO A 204 -6.02 -3.02 -10.22
CA PRO A 204 -5.42 -1.80 -9.70
C PRO A 204 -5.13 -1.90 -8.20
N VAL A 205 -4.03 -1.27 -7.78
CA VAL A 205 -3.63 -1.16 -6.38
C VAL A 205 -3.53 0.31 -5.99
N LEU A 206 -4.05 0.65 -4.82
CA LEU A 206 -3.81 1.90 -4.12
C LEU A 206 -2.98 1.62 -2.87
N ASN A 207 -2.23 2.62 -2.39
CA ASN A 207 -1.54 2.56 -1.11
C ASN A 207 -1.80 3.86 -0.34
N LEU A 208 -2.45 3.75 0.83
CA LEU A 208 -2.74 4.85 1.74
C LEU A 208 -2.27 4.46 3.13
N ARG A 209 -1.25 5.13 3.62
CA ARG A 209 -0.59 4.78 4.89
C ARG A 209 -0.47 5.98 5.82
N GLY A 210 -0.60 5.76 7.13
CA GLY A 210 -0.28 6.77 8.13
C GLY A 210 1.21 6.78 8.45
N ILE A 211 1.78 7.95 8.65
CA ILE A 211 3.18 8.09 9.08
C ILE A 211 3.30 7.65 10.54
N SER A 212 4.08 6.59 10.80
CA SER A 212 4.39 6.09 12.13
C SER A 212 5.70 6.64 12.67
N ASP A 213 6.66 6.92 11.78
CA ASP A 213 8.02 7.32 12.14
C ASP A 213 8.67 8.12 11.02
N HIS A 214 9.74 8.80 11.36
CA HIS A 214 10.71 9.29 10.39
C HIS A 214 11.87 8.29 10.35
N VAL A 215 12.31 7.95 9.13
CA VAL A 215 13.42 7.00 8.95
C VAL A 215 14.68 7.47 9.69
N GLY A 216 15.41 6.55 10.35
CA GLY A 216 16.62 6.84 11.11
C GLY A 216 16.72 6.05 12.42
N ASP A 217 17.69 6.42 13.26
CA ASP A 217 18.06 5.67 14.48
C ASP A 217 16.90 5.50 15.47
N ASP A 218 16.04 6.51 15.63
CA ASP A 218 14.90 6.48 16.56
C ASP A 218 13.61 5.90 15.93
N ALA A 219 13.66 5.45 14.68
CA ALA A 219 12.47 5.02 13.95
C ALA A 219 11.72 3.88 14.64
N ALA A 220 12.41 2.87 15.14
CA ALA A 220 11.78 1.72 15.80
C ALA A 220 11.04 2.12 17.10
N LEU A 221 11.64 2.96 17.94
CA LEU A 221 11.01 3.44 19.17
C LEU A 221 9.80 4.33 18.87
N THR A 222 9.92 5.18 17.86
CA THR A 222 8.83 6.05 17.41
C THR A 222 7.68 5.22 16.85
N PHE A 223 7.98 4.22 16.01
CA PHE A 223 7.00 3.28 15.48
C PHE A 223 6.16 2.63 16.57
N ASP A 224 6.80 2.03 17.58
CA ASP A 224 6.11 1.35 18.70
C ASP A 224 5.14 2.27 19.44
N ASN A 225 5.46 3.57 19.54
CA ASN A 225 4.64 4.55 20.24
C ASN A 225 3.51 5.17 19.38
N THR A 226 3.58 5.06 18.07
CA THR A 226 2.70 5.80 17.13
C THR A 226 1.94 4.92 16.15
N ILE A 227 2.15 3.60 16.20
CA ILE A 227 1.48 2.66 15.28
C ILE A 227 -0.05 2.80 15.33
N ASP A 228 -0.65 2.97 16.50
CA ASP A 228 -2.09 3.14 16.66
C ASP A 228 -2.60 4.44 16.02
N LEU A 229 -1.82 5.53 16.14
CA LEU A 229 -2.11 6.80 15.46
C LEU A 229 -2.07 6.62 13.95
N ALA A 230 -0.99 6.05 13.42
CA ALA A 230 -0.82 5.81 12.00
C ALA A 230 -1.94 4.93 11.44
N ALA A 231 -2.26 3.82 12.09
CA ALA A 231 -3.34 2.90 11.72
C ALA A 231 -4.71 3.61 11.72
N THR A 232 -4.99 4.43 12.74
CA THR A 232 -6.24 5.20 12.84
C THR A 232 -6.37 6.23 11.71
N GLN A 233 -5.31 6.92 11.35
CA GLN A 233 -5.37 7.92 10.27
C GLN A 233 -5.46 7.25 8.90
N ALA A 234 -4.74 6.14 8.69
CA ALA A 234 -4.88 5.32 7.49
C ALA A 234 -6.33 4.80 7.34
N PHE A 235 -6.92 4.28 8.44
CA PHE A 235 -8.32 3.87 8.45
C PHE A 235 -9.27 5.00 8.03
N LYS A 236 -9.13 6.22 8.59
CA LYS A 236 -9.98 7.36 8.22
C LYS A 236 -9.88 7.68 6.72
N ALA A 237 -8.67 7.63 6.16
CA ALA A 237 -8.44 7.91 4.74
C ALA A 237 -9.08 6.84 3.85
N VAL A 238 -8.88 5.56 4.17
CA VAL A 238 -9.47 4.44 3.42
C VAL A 238 -10.98 4.43 3.57
N LYS A 239 -11.51 4.67 4.79
CA LYS A 239 -12.95 4.75 5.02
C LYS A 239 -13.60 5.86 4.19
N ALA A 240 -12.98 7.02 4.09
CA ALA A 240 -13.50 8.11 3.26
C ALA A 240 -13.62 7.70 1.78
N LEU A 241 -12.69 6.89 1.26
CA LEU A 241 -12.78 6.33 -0.10
C LEU A 241 -13.90 5.28 -0.21
N ILE A 242 -14.06 4.40 0.78
CA ILE A 242 -15.15 3.39 0.80
C ILE A 242 -16.50 4.09 0.80
N ASP A 243 -16.67 5.11 1.64
CA ASP A 243 -17.90 5.91 1.72
C ASP A 243 -18.18 6.65 0.40
N TYR A 244 -17.14 7.19 -0.25
CA TYR A 244 -17.26 7.82 -1.56
C TYR A 244 -17.75 6.85 -2.65
N TYR A 245 -17.30 5.61 -2.60
CA TYR A 245 -17.73 4.55 -3.53
C TYR A 245 -19.03 3.87 -3.11
N GLN A 246 -19.61 4.19 -1.94
CA GLN A 246 -20.86 3.63 -1.40
C GLN A 246 -20.84 2.09 -1.29
N ILE A 247 -19.73 1.51 -0.78
CA ILE A 247 -19.49 0.05 -0.78
C ILE A 247 -19.84 -0.61 0.56
N ALA A 248 -19.95 0.12 1.67
CA ALA A 248 -20.23 -0.43 3.00
C ALA A 248 -21.13 0.49 3.82
#